data_c251935e86c62606a0e1f4d5c9418708
#
_entry.id   c251935e86c62606a0e1f4d5c9418708
#
_cell.length_a   1.000
_cell.length_b   1.000
_cell.length_c   1.000
_cell.angle_alpha   90.00
_cell.angle_beta   90.00
_cell.angle_gamma   90.00
#
_symmetry.space_group_name_H-M   'P 1'
#
loop_
_entity.id
_entity.type
_entity.pdbx_description
1 polymer ?
#
loop_
_entity_poly.entity_id
_entity_poly.type
_entity_poly.pdbx_seq_one_letter_code
_entity_poly.pdbx_strand_id
1 'polypeptide(L)'
;RRGSLTCNLTIHGVQGHVAYPHLADNPVHRAAPMLAELVAIEWDKGNEYFPPTSMQIANVQAGTGSNNVIPGDMFVQFNFRFSTELTDEMIKARIIALLEKYQLRYTVEWWLSGQPFLTGRGNLV
;
A
#
# COMPACT_ATOMS: atom_id res chain seq x y z
N ARG A 1 16.86 -12.04 -8.88
CA ARG A 1 16.39 -10.69 -8.57
C ARG A 1 15.02 -10.77 -7.89
N ARG A 2 14.70 -9.76 -7.14
CA ARG A 2 13.43 -9.70 -6.40
C ARG A 2 12.25 -9.43 -7.34
N GLY A 3 11.07 -9.87 -6.92
CA GLY A 3 9.83 -9.49 -7.58
C GLY A 3 9.48 -8.04 -7.31
N SER A 4 8.62 -7.49 -8.14
CA SER A 4 8.15 -6.11 -8.00
C SER A 4 6.63 -6.08 -8.15
N LEU A 5 5.96 -5.58 -7.11
CA LEU A 5 4.51 -5.45 -7.08
C LEU A 5 4.17 -4.02 -6.68
N THR A 6 3.39 -3.34 -7.52
CA THR A 6 2.91 -1.99 -7.23
C THR A 6 1.44 -2.04 -6.85
N CYS A 7 1.09 -1.28 -5.82
CA CYS A 7 -0.27 -1.09 -5.38
C CYS A 7 -0.67 0.36 -5.58
N ASN A 8 -1.77 0.59 -6.28
CA ASN A 8 -2.42 1.89 -6.39
C ASN A 8 -3.70 1.82 -5.57
N LEU A 9 -3.71 2.51 -4.45
CA LEU A 9 -4.78 2.45 -3.47
C LEU A 9 -5.48 3.80 -3.38
N THR A 10 -6.80 3.80 -3.51
CA THR A 10 -7.61 4.99 -3.22
C THR A 10 -8.49 4.70 -2.02
N ILE A 11 -8.41 5.56 -1.01
CA ILE A 11 -9.27 5.51 0.16
C ILE A 11 -10.36 6.54 -0.06
N HIS A 12 -11.62 6.10 0.04
CA HIS A 12 -12.78 6.94 -0.21
C HIS A 12 -13.33 7.51 1.08
N GLY A 13 -13.58 8.83 1.07
CA GLY A 13 -14.19 9.54 2.16
C GLY A 13 -15.37 10.38 1.67
N VAL A 14 -15.65 11.45 2.36
CA VAL A 14 -16.68 12.42 1.98
C VAL A 14 -16.10 13.81 2.18
N GLN A 15 -16.04 14.58 1.10
CA GLN A 15 -15.50 15.93 1.10
C GLN A 15 -16.43 16.88 1.88
N GLY A 16 -15.85 17.85 2.57
CA GLY A 16 -16.62 18.85 3.28
C GLY A 16 -15.76 19.97 3.83
N HIS A 17 -16.43 20.92 4.47
CA HIS A 17 -15.76 22.07 5.07
C HIS A 17 -15.21 21.68 6.45
N VAL A 18 -14.00 22.13 6.78
CA VAL A 18 -13.33 21.77 8.04
C VAL A 18 -14.11 22.22 9.28
N ALA A 19 -14.94 23.24 9.15
CA ALA A 19 -15.78 23.72 10.27
C ALA A 19 -16.96 22.79 10.56
N TYR A 20 -17.30 21.88 9.65
CA TYR A 20 -18.42 20.96 9.78
C TYR A 20 -17.98 19.52 9.58
N PRO A 21 -17.03 19.03 10.41
CA PRO A 21 -16.46 17.70 10.20
C PRO A 21 -17.48 16.57 10.30
N HIS A 22 -18.59 16.79 11.01
CA HIS A 22 -19.66 15.79 11.12
C HIS A 22 -20.42 15.55 9.81
N LEU A 23 -20.29 16.46 8.83
CA LEU A 23 -20.88 16.31 7.51
C LEU A 23 -19.92 15.71 6.48
N ALA A 24 -18.71 15.42 6.90
CA ALA A 24 -17.65 14.88 6.04
C ALA A 24 -17.05 13.61 6.63
N ASP A 25 -16.19 12.95 5.85
CA ASP A 25 -15.44 11.79 6.31
C ASP A 25 -14.04 11.90 5.71
N ASN A 26 -13.06 12.20 6.55
CA ASN A 26 -11.71 12.48 6.10
C ASN A 26 -10.95 11.18 5.81
N PRO A 27 -10.66 10.86 4.55
CA PRO A 27 -9.96 9.62 4.21
C PRO A 27 -8.53 9.59 4.75
N VAL A 28 -7.91 10.74 4.94
CA VAL A 28 -6.54 10.82 5.50
C VAL A 28 -6.56 10.36 6.96
N HIS A 29 -7.52 10.84 7.73
CA HIS A 29 -7.67 10.42 9.13
C HIS A 29 -8.04 8.94 9.23
N ARG A 30 -8.89 8.47 8.33
CA ARG A 30 -9.27 7.05 8.28
C ARG A 30 -8.08 6.16 7.94
N ALA A 31 -7.25 6.61 7.02
CA ALA A 31 -6.11 5.82 6.55
C ALA A 31 -4.91 5.87 7.49
N ALA A 32 -4.78 6.91 8.30
CA ALA A 32 -3.57 7.13 9.11
C ALA A 32 -3.19 5.92 9.98
N PRO A 33 -4.10 5.31 10.76
CA PRO A 33 -3.72 4.14 11.57
C PRO A 33 -3.37 2.92 10.70
N MET A 34 -4.02 2.75 9.56
CA MET A 34 -3.68 1.68 8.61
C MET A 34 -2.28 1.88 8.06
N LEU A 35 -1.94 3.11 7.66
CA LEU A 35 -0.61 3.39 7.12
C LEU A 35 0.47 3.19 8.18
N ALA A 36 0.20 3.55 9.43
CA ALA A 36 1.13 3.32 10.53
C ALA A 36 1.42 1.83 10.71
N GLU A 37 0.39 1.00 10.65
CA GLU A 37 0.55 -0.44 10.75
C GLU A 37 1.28 -0.99 9.52
N LEU A 38 0.94 -0.54 8.33
CA LEU A 38 1.56 -0.98 7.08
C LEU A 38 3.07 -0.77 7.08
N VAL A 39 3.52 0.43 7.46
CA VAL A 39 4.96 0.74 7.43
C VAL A 39 5.74 -0.01 8.51
N ALA A 40 5.07 -0.54 9.51
CA ALA A 40 5.68 -1.28 10.60
C ALA A 40 5.78 -2.79 10.33
N ILE A 41 5.18 -3.29 9.26
CA ILE A 41 5.20 -4.72 8.97
C ILE A 41 6.60 -5.19 8.60
N GLU A 42 7.07 -6.24 9.29
CA GLU A 42 8.23 -6.99 8.85
C GLU A 42 7.72 -8.15 7.98
N TRP A 43 7.92 -8.02 6.66
CA TRP A 43 7.36 -8.96 5.70
C TRP A 43 8.06 -10.32 5.71
N ASP A 44 9.39 -10.29 5.78
CA ASP A 44 10.24 -11.46 5.97
C ASP A 44 11.65 -11.00 6.33
N LYS A 45 12.55 -11.92 6.55
CA LYS A 45 13.95 -11.62 6.89
C LYS A 45 14.90 -11.85 5.73
N GLY A 46 14.33 -12.14 4.56
CA GLY A 46 15.14 -12.51 3.41
C GLY A 46 15.66 -13.95 3.54
N ASN A 47 16.61 -14.27 2.70
CA ASN A 47 17.25 -15.58 2.74
C ASN A 47 18.66 -15.49 2.15
N GLU A 48 19.27 -16.66 1.90
CA GLU A 48 20.63 -16.73 1.38
C GLU A 48 20.80 -15.98 0.06
N TYR A 49 19.75 -15.88 -0.74
CA TYR A 49 19.83 -15.32 -2.10
C TYR A 49 19.20 -13.93 -2.23
N PHE A 50 18.34 -13.55 -1.30
CA PHE A 50 17.57 -12.31 -1.41
C PHE A 50 17.62 -11.51 -0.11
N PRO A 51 17.72 -10.18 -0.20
CA PRO A 51 17.50 -9.34 0.97
C PRO A 51 16.04 -9.43 1.42
N PRO A 52 15.72 -8.92 2.62
CA PRO A 52 14.34 -8.88 3.07
C PRO A 52 13.43 -8.15 2.09
N THR A 53 12.18 -8.61 2.03
CA THR A 53 11.13 -7.89 1.30
C THR A 53 10.97 -6.50 1.87
N SER A 54 10.88 -5.53 0.99
CA SER A 54 10.69 -4.13 1.37
C SER A 54 9.42 -3.56 0.76
N MET A 55 8.83 -2.61 1.47
CA MET A 55 7.69 -1.83 1.01
C MET A 55 8.01 -0.36 1.16
N GLN A 56 7.80 0.41 0.10
CA GLN A 56 7.99 1.85 0.13
C GLN A 56 6.76 2.54 -0.45
N ILE A 57 6.27 3.53 0.28
CA ILE A 57 5.23 4.43 -0.23
C ILE A 57 5.94 5.44 -1.12
N ALA A 58 5.54 5.47 -2.39
CA ALA A 58 6.18 6.32 -3.39
C ALA A 58 5.42 7.61 -3.64
N ASN A 59 4.08 7.57 -3.57
CA ASN A 59 3.24 8.74 -3.82
C ASN A 59 2.07 8.78 -2.86
N VAL A 60 1.74 9.97 -2.39
CA VAL A 60 0.56 10.25 -1.58
C VAL A 60 -0.06 11.53 -2.09
N GLN A 61 -1.35 11.49 -2.39
CA GLN A 61 -2.08 12.65 -2.90
C GLN A 61 -3.44 12.73 -2.23
N ALA A 62 -3.75 13.89 -1.68
CA ALA A 62 -5.05 14.19 -1.11
C ALA A 62 -5.23 15.70 -1.04
N GLY A 63 -6.48 16.13 -0.98
CA GLY A 63 -6.78 17.53 -0.79
C GLY A 63 -6.90 18.33 -2.07
N THR A 64 -7.47 19.52 -1.94
CA THR A 64 -7.72 20.44 -3.06
C THR A 64 -6.69 21.56 -3.12
N GLY A 65 -5.79 21.63 -2.12
CA GLY A 65 -4.87 22.75 -1.94
C GLY A 65 -5.43 23.86 -1.05
N SER A 66 -6.71 23.81 -0.71
CA SER A 66 -7.34 24.75 0.18
C SER A 66 -7.22 24.27 1.64
N ASN A 67 -6.99 25.19 2.57
CA ASN A 67 -6.80 24.83 3.97
C ASN A 67 -8.11 24.58 4.74
N ASN A 68 -9.25 24.78 4.11
CA ASN A 68 -10.55 24.66 4.76
C ASN A 68 -11.45 23.60 4.15
N VAL A 69 -10.91 22.73 3.31
CA VAL A 69 -11.65 21.65 2.65
C VAL A 69 -11.07 20.30 3.07
N ILE A 70 -11.94 19.46 3.65
CA ILE A 70 -11.62 18.06 3.95
C ILE A 70 -11.63 17.31 2.61
N PRO A 71 -10.57 16.55 2.28
CA PRO A 71 -10.53 15.84 1.01
C PRO A 71 -11.60 14.75 0.90
N GLY A 72 -12.03 14.47 -0.32
CA GLY A 72 -13.01 13.41 -0.60
C GLY A 72 -12.38 12.05 -0.76
N ASP A 73 -11.11 12.00 -1.15
CA ASP A 73 -10.37 10.75 -1.29
C ASP A 73 -8.89 10.98 -1.00
N MET A 74 -8.17 9.86 -0.85
CA MET A 74 -6.74 9.86 -0.67
C MET A 74 -6.15 8.75 -1.54
N PHE A 75 -5.19 9.12 -2.38
CA PHE A 75 -4.46 8.18 -3.22
C PHE A 75 -3.11 7.85 -2.58
N VAL A 76 -2.79 6.56 -2.52
CA VAL A 76 -1.49 6.09 -2.03
C VAL A 76 -0.95 5.05 -3.01
N GLN A 77 0.25 5.29 -3.48
CA GLN A 77 0.94 4.31 -4.32
C GLN A 77 2.14 3.77 -3.56
N PHE A 78 2.23 2.46 -3.48
CA PHE A 78 3.37 1.82 -2.83
C PHE A 78 3.83 0.62 -3.61
N ASN A 79 5.12 0.29 -3.44
CA ASN A 79 5.77 -0.77 -4.18
C ASN A 79 6.47 -1.74 -3.23
N PHE A 80 6.33 -3.01 -3.56
CA PHE A 80 7.02 -4.08 -2.86
C PHE A 80 8.13 -4.63 -3.74
N ARG A 81 9.29 -4.83 -3.13
CA ARG A 81 10.35 -5.65 -3.71
C ARG A 81 10.43 -6.88 -2.84
N PHE A 82 10.01 -8.02 -3.37
CA PHE A 82 9.83 -9.22 -2.56
C PHE A 82 10.70 -10.38 -3.00
N SER A 83 11.05 -11.21 -2.02
CA SER A 83 11.90 -12.38 -2.19
C SER A 83 11.06 -13.60 -2.50
N THR A 84 11.75 -14.75 -2.64
CA THR A 84 11.06 -16.03 -2.82
C THR A 84 10.34 -16.52 -1.55
N GLU A 85 10.50 -15.80 -0.43
CA GLU A 85 9.78 -16.10 0.82
C GLU A 85 8.31 -15.74 0.74
N LEU A 86 7.94 -14.85 -0.20
CA LEU A 86 6.57 -14.39 -0.38
C LEU A 86 6.14 -14.52 -1.84
N THR A 87 4.83 -14.64 -2.03
CA THR A 87 4.23 -14.51 -3.35
C THR A 87 3.47 -13.19 -3.40
N ASP A 88 3.19 -12.70 -4.62
CA ASP A 88 2.36 -11.52 -4.77
C ASP A 88 0.96 -11.74 -4.17
N GLU A 89 0.42 -12.95 -4.27
CA GLU A 89 -0.89 -13.28 -3.69
C GLU A 89 -0.88 -13.16 -2.16
N MET A 90 0.21 -13.56 -1.50
CA MET A 90 0.35 -13.42 -0.05
C MET A 90 0.38 -11.95 0.36
N ILE A 91 1.10 -11.13 -0.40
CA ILE A 91 1.19 -9.69 -0.14
C ILE A 91 -0.18 -9.04 -0.32
N LYS A 92 -0.85 -9.34 -1.43
CA LYS A 92 -2.19 -8.80 -1.71
C LYS A 92 -3.18 -9.16 -0.60
N ALA A 93 -3.19 -10.42 -0.18
CA ALA A 93 -4.07 -10.88 0.88
C ALA A 93 -3.82 -10.13 2.20
N ARG A 94 -2.56 -9.89 2.52
CA ARG A 94 -2.18 -9.17 3.73
C ARG A 94 -2.65 -7.71 3.69
N ILE A 95 -2.51 -7.07 2.55
CA ILE A 95 -2.97 -5.69 2.37
C ILE A 95 -4.48 -5.60 2.47
N ILE A 96 -5.21 -6.50 1.79
CA ILE A 96 -6.68 -6.50 1.86
C ILE A 96 -7.14 -6.72 3.31
N ALA A 97 -6.53 -7.66 4.03
CA ALA A 97 -6.86 -7.89 5.43
C ALA A 97 -6.65 -6.63 6.29
N LEU A 98 -5.59 -5.89 6.02
CA LEU A 98 -5.29 -4.65 6.72
C LEU A 98 -6.34 -3.57 6.43
N LEU A 99 -6.74 -3.43 5.18
CA LEU A 99 -7.79 -2.48 4.77
C LEU A 99 -9.13 -2.82 5.41
N GLU A 100 -9.47 -4.10 5.45
CA GLU A 100 -10.72 -4.57 6.09
C GLU A 100 -10.68 -4.40 7.60
N LYS A 101 -9.53 -4.61 8.22
CA LYS A 101 -9.37 -4.41 9.66
C LYS A 101 -9.75 -3.00 10.09
N TYR A 102 -9.40 -2.01 9.30
CA TYR A 102 -9.69 -0.61 9.59
C TYR A 102 -10.99 -0.13 8.93
N GLN A 103 -11.77 -1.05 8.36
CA GLN A 103 -13.08 -0.77 7.78
C GLN A 103 -13.06 0.36 6.77
N LEU A 104 -12.01 0.39 5.95
CA LEU A 104 -11.83 1.43 4.94
C LEU A 104 -12.69 1.14 3.71
N ARG A 105 -13.22 2.20 3.12
CA ARG A 105 -13.79 2.12 1.77
C ARG A 105 -12.67 2.41 0.80
N TYR A 106 -12.41 1.48 -0.11
CA TYR A 106 -11.21 1.56 -0.94
C TYR A 106 -11.43 1.00 -2.33
N THR A 107 -10.58 1.45 -3.25
CA THR A 107 -10.35 0.85 -4.55
C THR A 107 -8.88 0.53 -4.64
N VAL A 108 -8.53 -0.68 -5.05
CA VAL A 108 -7.14 -1.09 -5.15
C VAL A 108 -6.87 -1.68 -6.54
N GLU A 109 -5.75 -1.27 -7.12
CA GLU A 109 -5.27 -1.80 -8.38
C GLU A 109 -3.83 -2.30 -8.18
N TRP A 110 -3.52 -3.43 -8.79
CA TRP A 110 -2.23 -4.08 -8.64
C TRP A 110 -1.51 -4.18 -9.97
N TRP A 111 -0.21 -4.00 -9.93
CA TRP A 111 0.65 -4.24 -11.07
C TRP A 111 1.82 -5.08 -10.62
N LEU A 112 1.85 -6.32 -11.10
CA LEU A 112 2.98 -7.21 -10.90
C LEU A 112 3.91 -7.06 -12.11
N SER A 113 5.05 -6.42 -11.90
CA SER A 113 6.01 -6.17 -12.98
C SER A 113 7.10 -7.24 -13.03
N GLY A 114 7.17 -8.12 -12.04
CA GLY A 114 8.11 -9.23 -12.06
C GLY A 114 7.91 -10.14 -10.88
N GLN A 115 8.18 -11.43 -11.09
CA GLN A 115 8.26 -12.42 -10.03
C GLN A 115 9.72 -12.59 -9.60
N PRO A 116 9.98 -12.94 -8.33
CA PRO A 116 11.35 -13.19 -7.91
C PRO A 116 11.90 -14.46 -8.57
N PHE A 117 13.16 -14.43 -8.95
CA PHE A 117 13.83 -15.62 -9.46
C PHE A 117 15.34 -15.52 -9.23
N LEU A 118 15.98 -16.68 -9.20
CA LEU A 118 17.43 -16.77 -9.11
C LEU A 118 18.03 -16.73 -10.50
N THR A 119 19.19 -16.08 -10.62
CA THR A 119 19.95 -16.04 -11.86
C THR A 119 21.27 -16.79 -11.70
N GLY A 120 21.86 -17.22 -12.83
CA GLY A 120 23.09 -17.95 -12.83
C GLY A 120 22.88 -19.43 -12.56
N ARG A 121 23.91 -20.24 -12.87
CA ARG A 121 23.91 -21.68 -12.62
C ARG A 121 22.69 -22.42 -13.16
N GLY A 122 22.11 -21.93 -14.22
CA GLY A 122 20.97 -22.56 -14.84
C GLY A 122 19.62 -22.24 -14.22
N ASN A 123 19.58 -21.50 -13.14
CA ASN A 123 18.34 -21.03 -12.51
C ASN A 123 17.87 -19.72 -13.10
N LEU A 124 18.07 -19.57 -14.34
CA LEU A 124 17.82 -18.35 -15.02
C LEU A 124 16.45 -18.33 -15.62
N VAL A 125 15.85 -17.22 -15.59
CA VAL A 125 14.54 -17.04 -16.18
C VAL A 125 14.55 -15.84 -17.10
#